data_13ba452718f5345fc9b3a3e761952daa
#
_entry.id   13ba452718f5345fc9b3a3e761952daa
#
_cell.length_a   1.000
_cell.length_b   1.000
_cell.length_c   1.000
_cell.angle_alpha   90.00
_cell.angle_beta   90.00
_cell.angle_gamma   90.00
#
_symmetry.space_group_name_H-M   'P 1'
#
loop_
_entity.id
_entity.type
_entity.pdbx_description
1 polymer ?
#
loop_
_entity_poly.entity_id
_entity_poly.type
_entity_poly.pdbx_seq_one_letter_code
_entity_poly.pdbx_strand_id
1 'polypeptide(L)'
;MISMKLRIKTIAALFVLIFTLCSCQQMFSSGGGEISLGGAEDRRTLDSDKIVVFANGAPSGFWARNDRGNGQPFNCSFARDHATISGDRLTLSLTGENGNYVGAEYRSQAKYSYGFYSVCMKPAKCPGVISSFFTYTGLPWDEIDIEFLGDDTTKVQFNYYTFGIGNHEYVYDLGFDASEDFHEYAFDWQEDSITWYVDGRAVYRAVVMVPSNPGQIMMNLWNVADSNADWAGKFDDSYLPVTAEYKWIGYKGVD
;
A
#
# COMPACT_ATOMS: atom_id res chain seq x y z
N MET A 1 -16.33 -59.67 29.39
CA MET A 1 -16.90 -58.31 29.31
C MET A 1 -15.76 -57.32 29.06
N ILE A 2 -15.46 -57.07 27.79
CA ILE A 2 -14.30 -56.25 27.35
C ILE A 2 -14.84 -54.90 26.91
N SER A 3 -14.48 -53.86 27.64
CA SER A 3 -14.82 -52.47 27.33
C SER A 3 -13.81 -51.90 26.31
N MET A 4 -14.30 -51.62 25.11
CA MET A 4 -13.53 -51.03 24.04
C MET A 4 -13.69 -49.50 24.10
N LYS A 5 -12.67 -48.78 24.59
CA LYS A 5 -12.61 -47.29 24.53
C LYS A 5 -12.21 -46.85 23.15
N LEU A 6 -13.15 -46.28 22.41
CA LEU A 6 -12.94 -45.62 21.13
C LEU A 6 -12.25 -44.25 21.35
N ARG A 7 -11.00 -44.11 20.90
CA ARG A 7 -10.28 -42.84 20.87
C ARG A 7 -10.58 -42.12 19.55
N ILE A 8 -11.33 -41.04 19.65
CA ILE A 8 -11.53 -40.12 18.51
C ILE A 8 -10.22 -39.31 18.37
N LYS A 9 -9.52 -39.54 17.25
CA LYS A 9 -8.39 -38.71 16.84
C LYS A 9 -8.95 -37.52 16.04
N THR A 10 -8.85 -36.32 16.62
CA THR A 10 -9.11 -35.07 15.93
C THR A 10 -8.00 -34.87 14.89
N ILE A 11 -8.34 -34.90 13.62
CA ILE A 11 -7.47 -34.59 12.52
C ILE A 11 -7.54 -33.06 12.35
N ALA A 12 -6.52 -32.37 12.81
CA ALA A 12 -6.30 -30.96 12.45
C ALA A 12 -5.80 -30.91 11.00
N ALA A 13 -6.63 -30.44 10.09
CA ALA A 13 -6.24 -30.22 8.71
C ALA A 13 -5.33 -28.97 8.68
N LEU A 14 -4.03 -29.22 8.56
CA LEU A 14 -3.01 -28.19 8.32
C LEU A 14 -3.05 -27.87 6.82
N PHE A 15 -3.65 -26.74 6.44
CA PHE A 15 -3.50 -26.20 5.09
C PHE A 15 -2.10 -25.58 4.98
N VAL A 16 -1.16 -26.38 4.50
CA VAL A 16 0.14 -25.89 4.04
C VAL A 16 -0.06 -25.39 2.61
N LEU A 17 -0.13 -24.08 2.42
CA LEU A 17 -0.03 -23.47 1.10
C LEU A 17 1.42 -23.59 0.64
N ILE A 18 1.70 -24.54 -0.24
CA ILE A 18 2.99 -24.71 -0.89
C ILE A 18 3.05 -23.69 -2.03
N PHE A 19 3.78 -22.59 -1.84
CA PHE A 19 4.24 -21.75 -2.94
C PHE A 19 5.36 -22.51 -3.68
N THR A 20 5.00 -23.17 -4.77
CA THR A 20 5.98 -23.65 -5.76
C THR A 20 6.44 -22.46 -6.60
N LEU A 21 7.66 -22.00 -6.34
CA LEU A 21 8.42 -21.15 -7.27
C LEU A 21 8.58 -21.91 -8.58
N CYS A 22 7.79 -21.56 -9.57
CA CYS A 22 8.01 -21.98 -10.95
C CYS A 22 8.60 -20.79 -11.69
N SER A 23 9.94 -20.78 -11.80
CA SER A 23 10.65 -19.94 -12.74
C SER A 23 10.32 -20.42 -14.14
N CYS A 24 9.37 -19.79 -14.79
CA CYS A 24 9.11 -19.99 -16.22
C CYS A 24 9.18 -18.63 -16.90
N GLN A 25 10.38 -18.27 -17.37
CA GLN A 25 10.53 -17.31 -18.45
C GLN A 25 9.84 -17.90 -19.68
N GLN A 26 8.62 -17.53 -19.94
CA GLN A 26 8.01 -17.64 -21.27
C GLN A 26 7.14 -16.43 -21.52
N MET A 27 7.49 -15.75 -22.61
CA MET A 27 6.77 -14.69 -23.26
C MET A 27 5.26 -14.98 -23.32
N PHE A 28 4.49 -14.22 -22.53
CA PHE A 28 3.12 -13.95 -22.88
C PHE A 28 3.07 -12.49 -23.36
N SER A 29 2.86 -12.33 -24.66
CA SER A 29 2.35 -11.10 -25.23
C SER A 29 1.08 -10.74 -24.47
N SER A 30 1.19 -9.80 -23.54
CA SER A 30 0.09 -9.27 -22.77
C SER A 30 -0.78 -8.44 -23.70
N GLY A 31 -1.88 -9.01 -24.16
CA GLY A 31 -3.01 -8.27 -24.68
C GLY A 31 -3.79 -7.61 -23.55
N GLY A 32 -3.13 -6.93 -22.63
CA GLY A 32 -3.71 -5.96 -21.72
C GLY A 32 -3.87 -4.67 -22.51
N GLY A 33 -5.11 -4.17 -22.68
CA GLY A 33 -5.36 -2.93 -23.39
C GLY A 33 -4.68 -1.76 -22.68
N GLU A 34 -3.43 -1.46 -23.03
CA GLU A 34 -2.80 -0.18 -22.79
C GLU A 34 -3.61 0.89 -23.51
N ILE A 35 -4.49 1.55 -22.78
CA ILE A 35 -5.07 2.80 -23.27
C ILE A 35 -4.00 3.86 -23.02
N SER A 36 -3.20 4.15 -24.05
CA SER A 36 -2.39 5.37 -24.10
C SER A 36 -3.34 6.54 -23.84
N LEU A 37 -3.20 7.22 -22.71
CA LEU A 37 -3.92 8.45 -22.39
C LEU A 37 -3.34 9.59 -23.24
N GLY A 38 -3.49 9.48 -24.57
CA GLY A 38 -3.08 10.47 -25.55
C GLY A 38 -4.01 11.67 -25.52
N GLY A 39 -3.53 12.80 -24.98
CA GLY A 39 -3.87 14.13 -25.45
C GLY A 39 -5.26 14.68 -25.15
N ALA A 40 -5.62 14.79 -23.91
CA ALA A 40 -6.28 15.92 -23.25
C ALA A 40 -5.90 15.77 -21.79
N GLU A 41 -5.32 16.80 -21.20
CA GLU A 41 -4.90 16.76 -19.79
C GLU A 41 -6.14 16.54 -18.91
N ASP A 42 -6.47 15.29 -18.63
CA ASP A 42 -7.46 14.95 -17.60
C ASP A 42 -6.81 15.24 -16.26
N ARG A 43 -6.90 16.50 -15.82
CA ARG A 43 -6.41 16.96 -14.53
C ARG A 43 -7.54 16.86 -13.53
N ARG A 44 -7.34 16.06 -12.51
CA ARG A 44 -8.30 15.87 -11.44
C ARG A 44 -7.65 16.20 -10.09
N THR A 45 -8.27 17.07 -9.32
CA THR A 45 -7.88 17.38 -7.94
C THR A 45 -9.06 17.09 -7.03
N LEU A 46 -8.77 16.74 -5.78
CA LEU A 46 -9.81 16.52 -4.78
C LEU A 46 -10.49 17.84 -4.43
N ASP A 47 -11.82 17.81 -4.29
CA ASP A 47 -12.60 18.92 -3.74
C ASP A 47 -12.20 19.16 -2.27
N SER A 48 -11.85 20.41 -1.94
CA SER A 48 -11.33 20.82 -0.63
C SER A 48 -12.18 20.39 0.57
N ASP A 49 -13.49 20.21 0.38
CA ASP A 49 -14.42 19.87 1.45
C ASP A 49 -14.30 18.42 1.97
N LYS A 50 -13.54 17.56 1.27
CA LYS A 50 -13.35 16.14 1.61
C LYS A 50 -11.95 15.80 2.07
N ILE A 51 -11.07 16.79 2.21
CA ILE A 51 -9.66 16.59 2.56
C ILE A 51 -9.48 16.50 4.08
N VAL A 52 -8.79 15.46 4.52
CA VAL A 52 -8.24 15.38 5.88
C VAL A 52 -6.89 16.08 5.89
N VAL A 53 -6.78 17.22 6.57
CA VAL A 53 -5.56 18.02 6.65
C VAL A 53 -4.93 17.83 8.02
N PHE A 54 -3.73 17.28 8.09
CA PHE A 54 -3.05 16.99 9.36
C PHE A 54 -2.64 18.24 10.15
N ALA A 55 -2.57 19.41 9.51
CA ALA A 55 -2.40 20.70 10.20
C ALA A 55 -3.51 20.99 11.23
N ASN A 56 -4.66 20.35 11.10
CA ASN A 56 -5.78 20.45 12.05
C ASN A 56 -5.68 19.43 13.19
N GLY A 57 -4.58 18.70 13.31
CA GLY A 57 -4.36 17.62 14.26
C GLY A 57 -4.86 16.26 13.76
N ALA A 58 -4.97 15.29 14.68
CA ALA A 58 -5.41 13.93 14.33
C ALA A 58 -6.88 13.92 13.90
N PRO A 59 -7.19 13.43 12.67
CA PRO A 59 -8.57 13.34 12.21
C PRO A 59 -9.35 12.31 13.03
N SER A 60 -10.61 12.60 13.30
CA SER A 60 -11.51 11.61 13.90
C SER A 60 -11.71 10.42 12.96
N GLY A 61 -11.80 9.21 13.51
CA GLY A 61 -12.01 7.99 12.72
C GLY A 61 -10.75 7.42 12.08
N PHE A 62 -9.57 7.89 12.48
CA PHE A 62 -8.28 7.30 12.12
C PHE A 62 -7.49 6.89 13.37
N TRP A 63 -6.59 5.92 13.22
CA TRP A 63 -5.77 5.44 14.33
C TRP A 63 -4.45 4.82 13.85
N ALA A 64 -3.46 4.85 14.74
CA ALA A 64 -2.17 4.20 14.53
C ALA A 64 -2.17 2.78 15.10
N ARG A 65 -1.63 1.85 14.33
CA ARG A 65 -1.51 0.44 14.70
C ARG A 65 -0.44 0.22 15.77
N ASN A 66 -0.61 -0.84 16.59
CA ASN A 66 0.33 -1.23 17.63
C ASN A 66 0.29 -2.75 17.83
N ASP A 67 1.09 -3.49 17.07
CA ASP A 67 1.19 -4.95 17.15
C ASP A 67 2.47 -5.51 16.51
N ARG A 68 2.55 -6.84 16.40
CA ARG A 68 3.74 -7.54 15.88
C ARG A 68 3.94 -7.47 14.36
N GLY A 69 3.10 -6.71 13.63
CA GLY A 69 3.16 -6.63 12.16
C GLY A 69 2.41 -7.75 11.45
N ASN A 70 2.61 -7.85 10.14
CA ASN A 70 1.85 -8.74 9.25
C ASN A 70 2.55 -10.10 8.96
N GLY A 71 3.82 -10.27 9.39
CA GLY A 71 4.67 -11.37 8.88
C GLY A 71 5.14 -11.09 7.47
N GLN A 72 5.70 -12.09 6.79
CA GLN A 72 6.23 -11.93 5.42
C GLN A 72 5.21 -11.28 4.47
N PRO A 73 5.63 -10.31 3.62
CA PRO A 73 7.01 -9.84 3.38
C PRO A 73 7.52 -8.78 4.39
N PHE A 74 6.73 -8.39 5.38
CA PHE A 74 7.07 -7.37 6.38
C PHE A 74 8.13 -7.90 7.34
N ASN A 75 9.17 -7.11 7.60
CA ASN A 75 10.25 -7.44 8.54
C ASN A 75 10.28 -6.46 9.73
N CYS A 76 9.14 -5.94 10.13
CA CYS A 76 9.00 -5.07 11.31
C CYS A 76 7.72 -5.37 12.08
N SER A 77 7.69 -4.91 13.33
CA SER A 77 6.46 -4.68 14.09
C SER A 77 5.93 -3.27 13.83
N PHE A 78 4.70 -2.98 14.23
CA PHE A 78 4.14 -1.63 14.17
C PHE A 78 3.93 -1.07 15.57
N ALA A 79 4.31 0.19 15.79
CA ALA A 79 4.10 0.88 17.04
C ALA A 79 3.35 2.21 16.84
N ARG A 80 2.45 2.51 17.78
CA ARG A 80 1.60 3.70 17.68
C ARG A 80 2.39 4.99 17.73
N ASP A 81 3.45 5.05 18.51
CA ASP A 81 4.32 6.21 18.64
C ASP A 81 5.23 6.46 17.43
N HIS A 82 5.25 5.51 16.47
CA HIS A 82 5.91 5.68 15.17
C HIS A 82 5.01 6.36 14.13
N ALA A 83 3.74 6.64 14.45
CA ALA A 83 2.83 7.46 13.66
C ALA A 83 2.49 8.74 14.46
N THR A 84 3.17 9.83 14.17
CA THR A 84 3.04 11.09 14.90
C THR A 84 2.47 12.19 14.05
N ILE A 85 1.56 13.00 14.62
CA ILE A 85 1.01 14.19 13.96
C ILE A 85 1.56 15.41 14.68
N SER A 86 2.34 16.21 13.98
CA SER A 86 2.96 17.44 14.51
C SER A 86 3.08 18.49 13.40
N GLY A 87 2.82 19.74 13.74
CA GLY A 87 2.79 20.81 12.77
C GLY A 87 1.68 20.59 11.74
N ASP A 88 2.07 20.46 10.47
CA ASP A 88 1.15 20.34 9.33
C ASP A 88 1.09 18.93 8.72
N ARG A 89 1.61 17.90 9.41
CA ARG A 89 1.78 16.58 8.82
C ARG A 89 1.63 15.40 9.78
N LEU A 90 1.29 14.26 9.21
CA LEU A 90 1.52 12.94 9.78
C LEU A 90 2.91 12.47 9.34
N THR A 91 3.71 12.01 10.29
CA THR A 91 5.01 11.38 10.05
C THR A 91 4.93 9.92 10.48
N LEU A 92 5.23 9.01 9.56
CA LEU A 92 5.46 7.61 9.83
C LEU A 92 6.97 7.39 9.93
N SER A 93 7.43 6.68 10.97
CA SER A 93 8.86 6.42 11.21
C SER A 93 9.15 4.93 11.14
N LEU A 94 10.31 4.58 10.60
CA LEU A 94 10.90 3.25 10.71
C LEU A 94 12.22 3.38 11.47
N THR A 95 12.35 2.63 12.55
CA THR A 95 13.52 2.62 13.43
C THR A 95 13.93 1.19 13.76
N GLY A 96 15.05 1.04 14.43
CA GLY A 96 15.51 -0.25 14.95
C GLY A 96 16.94 -0.56 14.58
N GLU A 97 17.40 -1.71 15.00
CA GLU A 97 18.74 -2.23 14.76
C GLU A 97 18.79 -3.75 14.95
N ASN A 98 19.78 -4.41 14.30
CA ASN A 98 20.10 -5.82 14.57
C ASN A 98 18.89 -6.77 14.44
N GLY A 99 18.03 -6.55 13.43
CA GLY A 99 16.87 -7.39 13.14
C GLY A 99 15.61 -7.09 13.98
N ASN A 100 15.67 -6.05 14.83
CA ASN A 100 14.51 -5.60 15.62
C ASN A 100 14.03 -4.25 15.07
N TYR A 101 13.17 -4.28 14.06
CA TYR A 101 12.70 -3.09 13.38
C TYR A 101 11.24 -2.78 13.78
N VAL A 102 10.94 -1.48 13.87
CA VAL A 102 9.63 -0.97 14.20
C VAL A 102 9.24 0.09 13.19
N GLY A 103 8.19 -0.21 12.45
CA GLY A 103 7.57 0.68 11.47
C GLY A 103 6.28 1.30 11.99
N ALA A 104 5.54 1.90 11.08
CA ALA A 104 4.28 2.55 11.37
C ALA A 104 3.19 2.19 10.37
N GLU A 105 1.96 2.13 10.84
CA GLU A 105 0.75 2.04 10.03
C GLU A 105 -0.32 2.95 10.62
N TYR A 106 -0.95 3.77 9.76
CA TYR A 106 -2.04 4.66 10.12
C TYR A 106 -3.22 4.39 9.20
N ARG A 107 -4.43 4.19 9.78
CA ARG A 107 -5.59 3.73 9.02
C ARG A 107 -6.91 4.34 9.46
N SER A 108 -7.88 4.37 8.55
CA SER A 108 -9.26 4.71 8.87
C SER A 108 -9.96 3.60 9.64
N GLN A 109 -10.94 3.97 10.47
CA GLN A 109 -11.89 3.02 11.09
C GLN A 109 -12.97 2.59 10.09
N ALA A 110 -13.45 3.54 9.29
CA ALA A 110 -14.44 3.29 8.26
C ALA A 110 -13.82 2.64 7.04
N LYS A 111 -14.64 1.90 6.29
CA LYS A 111 -14.34 1.40 4.96
C LYS A 111 -15.00 2.30 3.92
N TYR A 112 -14.34 2.47 2.80
CA TYR A 112 -14.73 3.32 1.69
C TYR A 112 -14.82 2.49 0.42
N SER A 113 -15.70 2.88 -0.50
CA SER A 113 -15.94 2.19 -1.76
C SER A 113 -15.50 3.07 -2.94
N TYR A 114 -16.11 2.88 -4.11
CA TYR A 114 -15.83 3.65 -5.32
C TYR A 114 -15.72 5.15 -5.06
N GLY A 115 -14.78 5.79 -5.71
CA GLY A 115 -14.53 7.20 -5.54
C GLY A 115 -13.11 7.61 -5.87
N PHE A 116 -12.82 8.89 -5.68
CA PHE A 116 -11.52 9.49 -5.86
C PHE A 116 -10.77 9.54 -4.53
N TYR A 117 -9.61 8.91 -4.47
CA TYR A 117 -8.71 8.85 -3.32
C TYR A 117 -7.46 9.64 -3.63
N SER A 118 -6.99 10.45 -2.70
CA SER A 118 -5.82 11.30 -2.94
C SER A 118 -4.98 11.45 -1.67
N VAL A 119 -3.69 11.62 -1.85
CA VAL A 119 -2.71 11.82 -0.78
C VAL A 119 -1.64 12.82 -1.22
N CYS A 120 -1.27 13.73 -0.32
CA CYS A 120 -0.07 14.54 -0.50
C CYS A 120 1.01 13.99 0.43
N MET A 121 2.02 13.34 -0.14
CA MET A 121 3.04 12.63 0.62
C MET A 121 4.44 12.83 0.05
N LYS A 122 5.42 12.57 0.94
CA LYS A 122 6.84 12.45 0.63
C LYS A 122 7.33 11.12 1.19
N PRO A 123 7.72 10.14 0.33
CA PRO A 123 8.15 8.82 0.77
C PRO A 123 9.55 8.82 1.37
N ALA A 124 9.88 7.75 2.09
CA ALA A 124 11.21 7.48 2.58
C ALA A 124 12.14 7.00 1.44
N LYS A 125 13.39 7.45 1.45
CA LYS A 125 14.44 6.95 0.56
C LYS A 125 15.39 6.05 1.33
N CYS A 126 15.22 4.74 1.18
CA CYS A 126 16.04 3.72 1.82
C CYS A 126 15.80 2.38 1.09
N PRO A 127 16.83 1.71 0.54
CA PRO A 127 16.66 0.40 -0.07
C PRO A 127 15.94 -0.59 0.86
N GLY A 128 14.99 -1.32 0.31
CA GLY A 128 14.20 -2.29 1.07
C GLY A 128 13.15 -1.69 2.00
N VAL A 129 12.82 -0.40 1.86
CA VAL A 129 11.75 0.27 2.62
C VAL A 129 10.60 0.64 1.70
N ILE A 130 9.37 0.40 2.16
CA ILE A 130 8.14 0.72 1.43
C ILE A 130 7.40 1.84 2.16
N SER A 131 7.01 2.87 1.43
CA SER A 131 6.10 3.93 1.85
C SER A 131 4.85 3.88 0.99
N SER A 132 3.65 3.82 1.57
CA SER A 132 2.44 3.59 0.79
C SER A 132 1.24 4.44 1.18
N PHE A 133 0.30 4.54 0.23
CA PHE A 133 -1.09 4.94 0.42
C PHE A 133 -1.99 3.97 -0.34
N PHE A 134 -2.94 3.33 0.33
CA PHE A 134 -3.71 2.24 -0.24
C PHE A 134 -5.08 2.05 0.39
N THR A 135 -5.92 1.22 -0.24
CA THR A 135 -7.13 0.68 0.38
C THR A 135 -6.99 -0.81 0.61
N TYR A 136 -7.51 -1.34 1.72
CA TYR A 136 -7.44 -2.75 2.06
C TYR A 136 -8.70 -3.25 2.76
N THR A 137 -9.24 -4.38 2.32
CA THR A 137 -10.51 -4.91 2.82
C THR A 137 -10.36 -5.90 3.99
N GLY A 138 -9.21 -6.55 4.11
CA GLY A 138 -9.06 -7.79 4.89
C GLY A 138 -9.45 -9.00 4.05
N LEU A 139 -10.44 -9.79 4.49
CA LEU A 139 -10.95 -10.94 3.73
C LEU A 139 -12.42 -10.68 3.31
N PRO A 140 -12.79 -10.90 2.03
CA PRO A 140 -11.91 -11.25 0.90
C PRO A 140 -10.88 -10.14 0.64
N TRP A 141 -9.71 -10.49 0.11
CA TRP A 141 -8.62 -9.54 -0.11
C TRP A 141 -8.83 -8.76 -1.40
N ASP A 142 -9.28 -7.53 -1.27
CA ASP A 142 -9.25 -6.49 -2.30
C ASP A 142 -8.36 -5.35 -1.81
N GLU A 143 -7.53 -4.78 -2.70
CA GLU A 143 -6.54 -3.76 -2.38
C GLU A 143 -6.27 -2.90 -3.61
N ILE A 144 -5.99 -1.61 -3.43
CA ILE A 144 -5.55 -0.68 -4.48
C ILE A 144 -4.42 0.15 -3.92
N ASP A 145 -3.26 0.14 -4.58
CA ASP A 145 -2.00 0.58 -4.02
C ASP A 145 -1.37 1.74 -4.78
N ILE A 146 -0.72 2.61 -4.02
CA ILE A 146 0.33 3.54 -4.43
C ILE A 146 1.51 3.25 -3.51
N GLU A 147 2.61 2.71 -4.05
CA GLU A 147 3.76 2.27 -3.30
C GLU A 147 5.05 2.89 -3.83
N PHE A 148 5.87 3.38 -2.91
CA PHE A 148 7.23 3.81 -3.19
C PHE A 148 8.21 2.77 -2.66
N LEU A 149 9.01 2.21 -3.56
CA LEU A 149 10.13 1.36 -3.24
C LEU A 149 11.32 2.27 -3.00
N GLY A 150 11.80 2.33 -1.76
CA GLY A 150 12.75 3.35 -1.34
C GLY A 150 14.17 3.22 -1.92
N ASP A 151 14.45 2.19 -2.71
CA ASP A 151 15.70 2.05 -3.48
C ASP A 151 15.71 2.92 -4.74
N ASP A 152 14.54 3.24 -5.32
CA ASP A 152 14.41 4.15 -6.46
C ASP A 152 13.16 5.03 -6.33
N THR A 153 13.25 6.11 -5.59
CA THR A 153 12.16 7.08 -5.37
C THR A 153 11.88 8.00 -6.56
N THR A 154 12.55 7.80 -7.71
CA THR A 154 12.17 8.42 -8.98
C THR A 154 11.03 7.71 -9.68
N LYS A 155 10.55 6.61 -9.09
CA LYS A 155 9.45 5.76 -9.58
C LYS A 155 8.39 5.58 -8.51
N VAL A 156 7.17 5.28 -8.95
CA VAL A 156 6.06 4.83 -8.12
C VAL A 156 5.51 3.54 -8.70
N GLN A 157 5.17 2.58 -7.84
CA GLN A 157 4.46 1.37 -8.22
C GLN A 157 2.98 1.52 -7.90
N PHE A 158 2.13 1.28 -8.91
CA PHE A 158 0.70 1.09 -8.75
C PHE A 158 0.40 -0.40 -8.81
N ASN A 159 -0.52 -0.84 -7.98
CA ASN A 159 -0.94 -2.24 -7.97
C ASN A 159 -2.39 -2.37 -7.49
N TYR A 160 -2.99 -3.53 -7.66
CA TYR A 160 -4.27 -3.88 -7.05
C TYR A 160 -4.42 -5.39 -6.93
N TYR A 161 -5.27 -5.80 -5.98
CA TYR A 161 -5.66 -7.18 -5.76
C TYR A 161 -7.17 -7.29 -5.77
N THR A 162 -7.69 -8.34 -6.43
CA THR A 162 -9.11 -8.67 -6.45
C THR A 162 -9.28 -10.10 -5.98
N PHE A 163 -9.96 -10.31 -4.85
CA PHE A 163 -10.08 -11.62 -4.19
C PHE A 163 -8.72 -12.31 -3.96
N GLY A 164 -7.68 -11.54 -3.66
CA GLY A 164 -6.32 -12.01 -3.44
C GLY A 164 -5.53 -12.35 -4.71
N ILE A 165 -6.08 -12.09 -5.89
CA ILE A 165 -5.38 -12.23 -7.17
C ILE A 165 -4.67 -10.92 -7.45
N GLY A 166 -3.33 -10.97 -7.51
CA GLY A 166 -2.42 -9.87 -7.82
C GLY A 166 -1.81 -10.03 -9.22
N ASN A 167 -0.55 -9.62 -9.38
CA ASN A 167 0.21 -9.50 -10.62
C ASN A 167 -0.35 -8.40 -11.55
N HIS A 168 -0.66 -7.26 -10.95
CA HIS A 168 -1.17 -6.07 -11.63
C HIS A 168 -0.23 -4.88 -11.43
N GLU A 169 1.02 -5.14 -11.07
CA GLU A 169 2.04 -4.12 -10.80
C GLU A 169 2.34 -3.31 -12.07
N TYR A 170 2.28 -2.00 -11.94
CA TYR A 170 2.69 -1.05 -12.96
C TYR A 170 3.64 -0.02 -12.35
N VAL A 171 4.85 0.05 -12.86
CA VAL A 171 5.87 1.03 -12.41
C VAL A 171 5.87 2.23 -13.34
N TYR A 172 5.71 3.41 -12.76
CA TYR A 172 5.67 4.69 -13.47
C TYR A 172 6.89 5.54 -13.13
N ASP A 173 7.60 6.05 -14.16
CA ASP A 173 8.71 7.00 -14.01
C ASP A 173 8.15 8.40 -13.76
N LEU A 174 8.47 8.99 -12.61
CA LEU A 174 7.93 10.27 -12.18
C LEU A 174 8.56 11.47 -12.92
N GLY A 175 9.82 11.36 -13.31
CA GLY A 175 10.61 12.46 -13.84
C GLY A 175 11.19 13.39 -12.77
N PHE A 176 10.98 13.07 -11.50
CA PHE A 176 11.52 13.73 -10.31
C PHE A 176 11.80 12.71 -9.21
N ASP A 177 12.51 13.07 -8.15
CA ASP A 177 12.70 12.23 -6.96
C ASP A 177 11.62 12.57 -5.91
N ALA A 178 10.67 11.66 -5.70
CA ALA A 178 9.54 11.85 -4.77
C ALA A 178 9.98 12.04 -3.31
N SER A 179 11.19 11.62 -2.93
CA SER A 179 11.71 11.78 -1.57
C SER A 179 12.19 13.21 -1.26
N GLU A 180 12.30 14.07 -2.26
CA GLU A 180 12.82 15.44 -2.09
C GLU A 180 11.72 16.43 -1.70
N ASP A 181 10.48 16.26 -2.21
CA ASP A 181 9.36 17.17 -1.91
C ASP A 181 8.03 16.44 -1.85
N PHE A 182 6.98 17.15 -1.44
CA PHE A 182 5.62 16.66 -1.39
C PHE A 182 4.96 16.75 -2.77
N HIS A 183 4.36 15.65 -3.20
CA HIS A 183 3.57 15.55 -4.41
C HIS A 183 2.21 14.95 -4.13
N GLU A 184 1.24 15.20 -5.02
CA GLU A 184 -0.07 14.58 -4.97
C GLU A 184 -0.08 13.29 -5.78
N TYR A 185 -0.51 12.20 -5.12
CA TYR A 185 -0.78 10.92 -5.76
C TYR A 185 -2.23 10.54 -5.51
N ALA A 186 -2.89 9.98 -6.52
CA ALA A 186 -4.30 9.66 -6.39
C ALA A 186 -4.70 8.45 -7.23
N PHE A 187 -5.86 7.87 -6.91
CA PHE A 187 -6.57 6.95 -7.79
C PHE A 187 -8.06 7.23 -7.80
N ASP A 188 -8.67 7.11 -8.98
CA ASP A 188 -10.10 7.14 -9.20
C ASP A 188 -10.59 5.70 -9.39
N TRP A 189 -11.25 5.17 -8.38
CA TRP A 189 -11.77 3.81 -8.37
C TRP A 189 -13.25 3.83 -8.75
N GLN A 190 -13.56 3.25 -9.90
CA GLN A 190 -14.90 3.08 -10.44
C GLN A 190 -15.27 1.58 -10.49
N GLU A 191 -16.51 1.26 -10.81
CA GLU A 191 -16.99 -0.13 -10.88
C GLU A 191 -16.20 -0.97 -11.92
N ASP A 192 -15.78 -0.36 -13.01
CA ASP A 192 -15.14 -1.02 -14.16
C ASP A 192 -13.67 -0.60 -14.39
N SER A 193 -13.12 0.30 -13.58
CA SER A 193 -11.77 0.82 -13.80
C SER A 193 -11.15 1.44 -12.56
N ILE A 194 -9.80 1.47 -12.56
CA ILE A 194 -9.01 2.28 -11.64
C ILE A 194 -8.10 3.16 -12.49
N THR A 195 -8.11 4.47 -12.26
CA THR A 195 -7.18 5.40 -12.92
C THR A 195 -6.28 6.04 -11.89
N TRP A 196 -4.96 5.92 -12.04
CA TRP A 196 -3.99 6.57 -11.16
C TRP A 196 -3.51 7.90 -11.71
N TYR A 197 -3.19 8.81 -10.79
CA TYR A 197 -2.79 10.19 -11.07
C TYR A 197 -1.54 10.56 -10.30
N VAL A 198 -0.69 11.40 -10.89
CA VAL A 198 0.44 12.08 -10.27
C VAL A 198 0.30 13.57 -10.55
N ASP A 199 0.29 14.39 -9.50
CA ASP A 199 0.08 15.85 -9.55
C ASP A 199 -1.12 16.24 -10.42
N GLY A 200 -2.23 15.52 -10.24
CA GLY A 200 -3.50 15.72 -10.96
C GLY A 200 -3.51 15.22 -12.40
N ARG A 201 -2.42 14.67 -12.92
CA ARG A 201 -2.35 14.10 -14.27
C ARG A 201 -2.59 12.60 -14.24
N ALA A 202 -3.52 12.09 -15.06
CA ALA A 202 -3.74 10.66 -15.23
C ALA A 202 -2.51 10.01 -15.90
N VAL A 203 -1.99 8.92 -15.29
CA VAL A 203 -0.76 8.26 -15.70
C VAL A 203 -0.92 6.78 -16.02
N TYR A 204 -1.90 6.10 -15.39
CA TYR A 204 -2.18 4.69 -15.65
C TYR A 204 -3.67 4.38 -15.44
N ARG A 205 -4.22 3.44 -16.20
CA ARG A 205 -5.59 2.96 -16.04
C ARG A 205 -5.67 1.44 -16.18
N ALA A 206 -6.29 0.79 -15.21
CA ALA A 206 -6.63 -0.63 -15.21
C ALA A 206 -8.14 -0.81 -15.42
N VAL A 207 -8.52 -1.86 -16.19
CA VAL A 207 -9.92 -2.18 -16.53
C VAL A 207 -10.23 -3.68 -16.43
N VAL A 208 -9.31 -4.45 -15.84
CA VAL A 208 -9.44 -5.91 -15.75
C VAL A 208 -9.45 -6.30 -14.27
N MET A 209 -10.44 -7.12 -13.87
CA MET A 209 -10.55 -7.63 -12.49
C MET A 209 -10.47 -6.52 -11.43
N VAL A 210 -11.21 -5.44 -11.62
CA VAL A 210 -11.24 -4.30 -10.70
C VAL A 210 -11.82 -4.72 -9.34
N PRO A 211 -11.21 -4.34 -8.19
CA PRO A 211 -11.76 -4.57 -6.87
C PRO A 211 -13.17 -4.02 -6.69
N SER A 212 -13.97 -4.67 -5.85
CA SER A 212 -15.37 -4.25 -5.63
C SER A 212 -15.77 -4.13 -4.14
N ASN A 213 -14.94 -4.63 -3.23
CA ASN A 213 -15.27 -4.62 -1.81
C ASN A 213 -14.71 -3.37 -1.12
N PRO A 214 -15.51 -2.66 -0.28
CA PRO A 214 -15.04 -1.49 0.45
C PRO A 214 -13.84 -1.80 1.35
N GLY A 215 -12.80 -0.96 1.30
CA GLY A 215 -11.58 -1.08 2.08
C GLY A 215 -11.35 0.09 3.04
N GLN A 216 -10.50 -0.12 4.05
CA GLN A 216 -9.96 0.95 4.88
C GLN A 216 -8.95 1.75 4.08
N ILE A 217 -8.89 3.06 4.26
CA ILE A 217 -7.77 3.90 3.78
C ILE A 217 -6.61 3.68 4.74
N MET A 218 -5.43 3.35 4.20
CA MET A 218 -4.26 2.98 4.97
C MET A 218 -3.00 3.66 4.42
N MET A 219 -2.08 3.94 5.31
CA MET A 219 -0.71 4.39 5.04
C MET A 219 0.23 3.59 5.91
N ASN A 220 1.34 3.13 5.36
CA ASN A 220 2.35 2.45 6.15
C ASN A 220 3.77 2.80 5.71
N LEU A 221 4.71 2.54 6.63
CA LEU A 221 6.15 2.59 6.41
C LEU A 221 6.75 1.35 7.08
N TRP A 222 7.41 0.52 6.27
CA TRP A 222 7.94 -0.77 6.73
C TRP A 222 9.12 -1.22 5.87
N ASN A 223 9.92 -2.16 6.39
CA ASN A 223 11.01 -2.76 5.65
C ASN A 223 10.67 -4.18 5.22
N VAL A 224 11.19 -4.57 4.06
CA VAL A 224 11.02 -5.92 3.51
C VAL A 224 11.95 -6.91 4.18
N ALA A 225 11.55 -8.18 4.18
CA ALA A 225 12.43 -9.28 4.50
C ALA A 225 13.41 -9.57 3.35
N ASP A 226 14.56 -10.17 3.65
CA ASP A 226 15.59 -10.49 2.65
C ASP A 226 15.09 -11.32 1.47
N SER A 227 14.05 -12.14 1.67
CA SER A 227 13.40 -12.91 0.60
C SER A 227 12.72 -12.05 -0.48
N ASN A 228 12.50 -10.76 -0.21
CA ASN A 228 11.83 -9.81 -1.10
C ASN A 228 12.78 -8.72 -1.61
N ALA A 229 14.09 -8.91 -1.44
CA ALA A 229 15.11 -7.95 -1.89
C ALA A 229 15.12 -7.74 -3.41
N ASP A 230 14.74 -8.73 -4.19
CA ASP A 230 14.64 -8.62 -5.66
C ASP A 230 13.51 -7.66 -6.10
N TRP A 231 12.50 -7.44 -5.25
CA TRP A 231 11.39 -6.51 -5.52
C TRP A 231 11.71 -5.08 -5.09
N ALA A 232 12.17 -4.90 -3.85
CA ALA A 232 12.22 -3.58 -3.22
C ALA A 232 13.65 -3.13 -2.86
N GLY A 233 14.67 -3.83 -3.35
CA GLY A 233 16.04 -3.63 -2.92
C GLY A 233 16.37 -4.35 -1.61
N LYS A 234 17.65 -4.58 -1.37
CA LYS A 234 18.10 -5.15 -0.10
C LYS A 234 18.05 -4.10 1.00
N PHE A 235 17.32 -4.40 2.07
CA PHE A 235 17.21 -3.49 3.20
C PHE A 235 18.57 -3.22 3.86
N ASP A 236 18.86 -1.94 4.10
CA ASP A 236 20.10 -1.45 4.74
C ASP A 236 19.72 -0.60 5.96
N ASP A 237 19.90 -1.15 7.16
CA ASP A 237 19.55 -0.50 8.42
C ASP A 237 20.49 0.66 8.80
N SER A 238 21.60 0.85 8.08
CA SER A 238 22.47 2.01 8.26
C SER A 238 21.81 3.35 7.89
N TYR A 239 20.70 3.31 7.14
CA TYR A 239 19.89 4.49 6.80
C TYR A 239 18.95 4.90 7.92
N LEU A 240 18.69 4.02 8.92
CA LEU A 240 17.71 4.31 9.97
C LEU A 240 18.20 5.40 10.95
N PRO A 241 17.29 6.24 11.49
CA PRO A 241 15.84 6.23 11.24
C PRO A 241 15.46 6.88 9.91
N VAL A 242 14.38 6.38 9.25
CA VAL A 242 13.79 7.01 8.07
C VAL A 242 12.32 7.32 8.30
N THR A 243 11.80 8.27 7.53
CA THR A 243 10.40 8.72 7.66
C THR A 243 9.71 8.87 6.31
N ALA A 244 8.41 8.57 6.28
CA ALA A 244 7.49 9.03 5.25
C ALA A 244 6.57 10.09 5.86
N GLU A 245 6.27 11.15 5.10
CA GLU A 245 5.50 12.29 5.57
C GLU A 245 4.25 12.52 4.72
N TYR A 246 3.13 12.89 5.37
CA TYR A 246 1.83 13.08 4.72
C TYR A 246 1.23 14.40 5.20
N LYS A 247 0.92 15.32 4.27
CA LYS A 247 0.28 16.60 4.58
C LYS A 247 -1.24 16.47 4.70
N TRP A 248 -1.82 15.70 3.80
CA TRP A 248 -3.25 15.45 3.78
C TRP A 248 -3.58 14.15 3.02
N ILE A 249 -4.73 13.62 3.32
CA ILE A 249 -5.38 12.54 2.57
C ILE A 249 -6.81 12.95 2.28
N GLY A 250 -7.40 12.42 1.25
CA GLY A 250 -8.76 12.74 0.88
C GLY A 250 -9.50 11.57 0.25
N TYR A 251 -10.83 11.67 0.35
CA TYR A 251 -11.76 10.76 -0.30
C TYR A 251 -13.01 11.52 -0.72
N LYS A 252 -13.42 11.32 -1.97
CA LYS A 252 -14.71 11.77 -2.51
C LYS A 252 -15.40 10.58 -3.17
N GLY A 253 -16.50 10.11 -2.58
CA GLY A 253 -17.30 9.03 -3.14
C GLY A 253 -17.91 9.41 -4.49
N VAL A 254 -18.32 8.42 -5.29
CA VAL A 254 -19.19 8.64 -6.44
C VAL A 254 -20.57 9.05 -5.95
N ASP A 255 -21.17 10.06 -6.59
CA ASP A 255 -22.53 10.56 -6.29
C ASP A 255 -23.60 9.55 -6.74
#